data_e0b114b25f97f67b1f79d5f123d51872
#
_entry.id   e0b114b25f97f67b1f79d5f123d51872
#
_cell.length_a   1.000
_cell.length_b   1.000
_cell.length_c   1.000
_cell.angle_alpha   90.00
_cell.angle_beta   90.00
_cell.angle_gamma   90.00
#
_symmetry.space_group_name_H-M   'P 1'
#
loop_
_entity.id
_entity.type
_entity.pdbx_description
1 polymer ?
#
loop_
_entity_poly.entity_id
_entity_poly.type
_entity_poly.pdbx_seq_one_letter_code
_entity_poly.pdbx_strand_id
1 'polypeptide(L)'
;MSKFFINRPIFAIVIAIVITLVGLISMMNLPIARYPQISPPTVRVNTAYTGATAQVVNDTVASVMETQIVGVQDMDYMTSSSSSNGSYSLTVQFNQGTDADMDTVNTQNRVQAALAQLPAEVQAVGVTTTKSSGDMAMVFSLNSPDGTYDSTFLKNYATNYMMDAIKAIKGVGSVQEFGSDYAMRIWLDPAKMQNLGVTISEVTAAIKGQNLQAAAGTVGQNPTNGEQAFQYPIKIEGRLVTPEQFGNIAIKSSNGKVLHLKDVARIQIGAKGYDFIAKSAHKEVAGFAISLQNDANALETIANVKKVLDEQSKSFPPDMQYNVVVDNDNVVSTSTKKAVYYTH
;
A
#
# COMPACT_ATOMS: atom_id res chain seq x y z
N MET A 1 5.06 -46.40 39.10
CA MET A 1 5.75 -45.98 37.84
C MET A 1 7.26 -46.16 37.92
N SER A 2 7.95 -45.73 38.95
CA SER A 2 9.44 -45.83 39.04
C SER A 2 10.00 -47.27 38.94
N LYS A 3 9.34 -48.27 39.54
CA LYS A 3 9.78 -49.70 39.44
C LYS A 3 9.77 -50.24 38.00
N PHE A 4 8.90 -49.70 37.09
CA PHE A 4 8.84 -50.12 35.70
C PHE A 4 10.11 -49.71 34.95
N PHE A 5 10.56 -48.48 35.17
CA PHE A 5 11.75 -47.93 34.50
C PHE A 5 13.05 -48.51 35.07
N ILE A 6 13.08 -48.82 36.36
CA ILE A 6 14.25 -49.48 37.01
C ILE A 6 14.48 -50.85 36.40
N ASN A 7 13.42 -51.61 36.12
CA ASN A 7 13.52 -52.96 35.57
C ASN A 7 13.72 -53.00 34.04
N ARG A 8 13.60 -51.82 33.35
CA ARG A 8 13.76 -51.72 31.90
C ARG A 8 14.56 -50.45 31.52
N PRO A 9 15.88 -50.44 31.78
CA PRO A 9 16.73 -49.27 31.60
C PRO A 9 16.82 -48.82 30.13
N ILE A 10 16.81 -49.76 29.17
CA ILE A 10 16.83 -49.43 27.73
C ILE A 10 15.60 -48.65 27.33
N PHE A 11 14.42 -48.97 27.84
CA PHE A 11 13.19 -48.28 27.54
C PHE A 11 13.19 -46.83 28.08
N ALA A 12 13.78 -46.64 29.28
CA ALA A 12 13.96 -45.30 29.86
C ALA A 12 14.90 -44.42 29.01
N ILE A 13 16.01 -45.02 28.53
CA ILE A 13 16.97 -44.30 27.66
C ILE A 13 16.34 -43.92 26.35
N VAL A 14 15.56 -44.80 25.70
CA VAL A 14 14.88 -44.49 24.44
C VAL A 14 13.88 -43.33 24.61
N ILE A 15 13.09 -43.34 25.67
CA ILE A 15 12.14 -42.25 25.96
C ILE A 15 12.90 -40.93 26.20
N ALA A 16 14.00 -40.96 26.96
CA ALA A 16 14.81 -39.77 27.21
C ALA A 16 15.37 -39.20 25.90
N ILE A 17 15.89 -40.05 25.02
CA ILE A 17 16.40 -39.62 23.69
C ILE A 17 15.26 -39.02 22.85
N VAL A 18 14.09 -39.65 22.81
CA VAL A 18 12.94 -39.14 22.04
C VAL A 18 12.50 -37.79 22.57
N ILE A 19 12.36 -37.61 23.89
CA ILE A 19 11.98 -36.32 24.49
C ILE A 19 13.03 -35.26 24.17
N THR A 20 14.32 -35.61 24.25
CA THR A 20 15.40 -34.66 23.93
C THR A 20 15.38 -34.25 22.45
N LEU A 21 15.17 -35.17 21.52
CA LEU A 21 15.07 -34.89 20.10
C LEU A 21 13.84 -34.05 19.78
N VAL A 22 12.68 -34.38 20.34
CA VAL A 22 11.46 -33.57 20.17
C VAL A 22 11.67 -32.17 20.75
N GLY A 23 12.30 -32.03 21.90
CA GLY A 23 12.63 -30.72 22.50
C GLY A 23 13.57 -29.90 21.63
N LEU A 24 14.60 -30.51 21.05
CA LEU A 24 15.52 -29.84 20.12
C LEU A 24 14.82 -29.37 18.83
N ILE A 25 13.97 -30.20 18.24
CA ILE A 25 13.19 -29.85 17.05
C ILE A 25 12.19 -28.74 17.39
N SER A 26 11.51 -28.81 18.53
CA SER A 26 10.58 -27.77 18.98
C SER A 26 11.29 -26.43 19.20
N MET A 27 12.51 -26.48 19.76
CA MET A 27 13.32 -25.29 20.01
C MET A 27 13.69 -24.55 18.70
N MET A 28 13.94 -25.29 17.61
CA MET A 28 14.23 -24.71 16.29
C MET A 28 13.02 -24.04 15.64
N ASN A 29 11.82 -24.45 16.01
CA ASN A 29 10.56 -23.92 15.46
C ASN A 29 9.90 -22.87 16.37
N LEU A 30 10.52 -22.47 17.48
CA LEU A 30 9.96 -21.42 18.31
C LEU A 30 9.98 -20.07 17.58
N PRO A 31 8.86 -19.37 17.52
CA PRO A 31 8.84 -18.01 16.96
C PRO A 31 9.68 -17.08 17.84
N ILE A 32 10.69 -16.46 17.24
CA ILE A 32 11.55 -15.49 17.93
C ILE A 32 11.09 -14.08 17.51
N ALA A 33 10.48 -13.35 18.43
CA ALA A 33 10.13 -11.95 18.27
C ALA A 33 11.03 -11.08 19.15
N ARG A 34 11.31 -9.84 18.70
CA ARG A 34 12.15 -8.87 19.43
C ARG A 34 11.53 -8.47 20.78
N TYR A 35 10.22 -8.35 20.79
CA TYR A 35 9.43 -8.00 21.98
C TYR A 35 8.24 -8.96 22.11
N PRO A 36 7.81 -9.25 23.36
CA PRO A 36 6.50 -9.87 23.55
C PRO A 36 5.45 -9.02 22.86
N GLN A 37 4.45 -9.61 22.23
CA GLN A 37 3.34 -8.88 21.63
C GLN A 37 2.45 -8.29 22.73
N ILE A 38 2.89 -7.16 23.28
CA ILE A 38 2.15 -6.41 24.30
C ILE A 38 1.36 -5.27 23.63
N SER A 39 1.68 -4.97 22.37
CA SER A 39 1.00 -3.89 21.62
C SER A 39 -0.42 -4.32 21.28
N PRO A 40 -1.42 -3.55 21.72
CA PRO A 40 -2.81 -3.82 21.37
C PRO A 40 -3.03 -3.70 19.86
N PRO A 41 -3.97 -4.45 19.28
CA PRO A 41 -4.31 -4.35 17.88
C PRO A 41 -4.73 -2.94 17.49
N THR A 42 -4.32 -2.49 16.32
CA THR A 42 -4.72 -1.19 15.78
C THR A 42 -5.22 -1.32 14.35
N VAL A 43 -6.27 -0.58 14.03
CA VAL A 43 -6.82 -0.50 12.67
C VAL A 43 -6.70 0.93 12.19
N ARG A 44 -6.17 1.09 10.99
CA ARG A 44 -5.99 2.39 10.36
C ARG A 44 -6.97 2.58 9.22
N VAL A 45 -7.66 3.72 9.23
CA VAL A 45 -8.60 4.15 8.19
C VAL A 45 -8.03 5.39 7.52
N ASN A 46 -7.85 5.34 6.20
CA ASN A 46 -7.29 6.45 5.43
C ASN A 46 -8.19 6.80 4.25
N THR A 47 -8.28 8.09 3.99
CA THR A 47 -8.92 8.64 2.78
C THR A 47 -8.31 10.01 2.46
N ALA A 48 -8.72 10.60 1.32
CA ALA A 48 -8.27 11.94 0.94
C ALA A 48 -9.42 12.74 0.31
N TYR A 49 -9.54 13.98 0.73
CA TYR A 49 -10.39 14.98 0.09
C TYR A 49 -9.50 15.96 -0.66
N THR A 50 -9.15 15.60 -1.88
CA THR A 50 -8.18 16.37 -2.69
C THR A 50 -8.63 17.80 -2.89
N GLY A 51 -7.78 18.76 -2.55
CA GLY A 51 -8.05 20.20 -2.67
C GLY A 51 -8.77 20.83 -1.49
N ALA A 52 -9.17 20.03 -0.47
CA ALA A 52 -9.75 20.55 0.76
C ALA A 52 -8.67 20.99 1.75
N THR A 53 -8.97 22.02 2.55
CA THR A 53 -8.12 22.40 3.68
C THR A 53 -8.32 21.45 4.85
N ALA A 54 -7.38 21.40 5.80
CA ALA A 54 -7.49 20.58 7.01
C ALA A 54 -8.80 20.81 7.78
N GLN A 55 -9.27 22.06 7.84
CA GLN A 55 -10.54 22.40 8.50
C GLN A 55 -11.74 21.77 7.78
N VAL A 56 -11.79 21.88 6.44
CA VAL A 56 -12.86 21.26 5.65
C VAL A 56 -12.85 19.74 5.78
N VAL A 57 -11.65 19.11 5.74
CA VAL A 57 -11.52 17.67 5.98
C VAL A 57 -12.03 17.30 7.37
N ASN A 58 -11.68 18.07 8.39
CA ASN A 58 -12.15 17.84 9.75
C ASN A 58 -13.67 17.90 9.86
N ASP A 59 -14.29 18.94 9.30
CA ASP A 59 -15.71 19.18 9.45
C ASP A 59 -16.58 18.22 8.61
N THR A 60 -16.10 17.80 7.44
CA THR A 60 -16.91 17.01 6.49
C THR A 60 -16.52 15.52 6.43
N VAL A 61 -15.30 15.16 6.78
CA VAL A 61 -14.82 13.77 6.73
C VAL A 61 -14.60 13.22 8.13
N ALA A 62 -13.76 13.89 8.95
CA ALA A 62 -13.41 13.41 10.27
C ALA A 62 -14.64 13.28 11.17
N SER A 63 -15.45 14.34 11.27
CA SER A 63 -16.66 14.34 12.11
C SER A 63 -17.63 13.20 11.77
N VAL A 64 -17.84 12.93 10.47
CA VAL A 64 -18.73 11.85 10.02
C VAL A 64 -18.12 10.48 10.35
N MET A 65 -16.83 10.28 10.02
CA MET A 65 -16.13 9.01 10.23
C MET A 65 -16.05 8.68 11.73
N GLU A 66 -15.64 9.63 12.55
CA GLU A 66 -15.50 9.44 13.98
C GLU A 66 -16.82 9.12 14.65
N THR A 67 -17.91 9.83 14.29
CA THR A 67 -19.25 9.56 14.82
C THR A 67 -19.72 8.14 14.52
N GLN A 68 -19.42 7.60 13.35
CA GLN A 68 -19.81 6.25 12.96
C GLN A 68 -18.92 5.16 13.58
N ILE A 69 -17.64 5.46 13.77
CA ILE A 69 -16.67 4.49 14.30
C ILE A 69 -16.69 4.43 15.82
N VAL A 70 -17.05 5.52 16.50
CA VAL A 70 -17.29 5.50 17.95
C VAL A 70 -18.21 4.35 18.34
N GLY A 71 -17.80 3.56 19.33
CA GLY A 71 -18.56 2.41 19.82
C GLY A 71 -18.39 1.14 18.95
N VAL A 72 -17.33 1.04 18.15
CA VAL A 72 -16.89 -0.26 17.61
C VAL A 72 -16.54 -1.16 18.79
N GLN A 73 -16.95 -2.43 18.69
CA GLN A 73 -16.72 -3.40 19.75
C GLN A 73 -15.23 -3.51 20.09
N ASP A 74 -14.92 -3.62 21.38
CA ASP A 74 -13.57 -3.76 21.93
C ASP A 74 -12.61 -2.60 21.63
N MET A 75 -13.10 -1.46 21.15
CA MET A 75 -12.32 -0.25 20.96
C MET A 75 -11.90 0.32 22.33
N ASP A 76 -10.63 0.65 22.48
CA ASP A 76 -10.09 1.37 23.64
C ASP A 76 -10.18 2.88 23.38
N TYR A 77 -9.48 3.38 22.36
CA TYR A 77 -9.55 4.77 21.92
C TYR A 77 -9.28 4.91 20.43
N MET A 78 -9.50 6.09 19.90
CA MET A 78 -9.15 6.45 18.53
C MET A 78 -8.45 7.80 18.47
N THR A 79 -7.61 7.98 17.47
CA THR A 79 -6.95 9.25 17.16
C THR A 79 -7.08 9.53 15.67
N SER A 80 -7.36 10.77 15.33
CA SER A 80 -7.46 11.19 13.94
C SER A 80 -6.51 12.34 13.61
N SER A 81 -6.20 12.48 12.33
CA SER A 81 -5.39 13.56 11.80
C SER A 81 -5.92 14.00 10.45
N SER A 82 -6.17 15.30 10.32
CA SER A 82 -6.57 15.96 9.08
C SER A 82 -5.45 16.90 8.63
N SER A 83 -4.96 16.72 7.41
CA SER A 83 -3.83 17.51 6.88
C SER A 83 -4.28 18.53 5.85
N SER A 84 -3.49 19.60 5.67
CA SER A 84 -3.79 20.68 4.72
C SER A 84 -3.68 20.28 3.23
N ASN A 85 -3.12 19.11 2.94
CA ASN A 85 -3.12 18.50 1.61
C ASN A 85 -4.41 17.69 1.32
N GLY A 86 -5.39 17.74 2.22
CA GLY A 86 -6.64 17.01 2.10
C GLY A 86 -6.62 15.56 2.60
N SER A 87 -5.50 15.06 3.12
CA SER A 87 -5.44 13.69 3.66
C SER A 87 -6.09 13.59 5.04
N TYR A 88 -6.79 12.48 5.26
CA TYR A 88 -7.37 12.08 6.54
C TYR A 88 -6.86 10.70 6.94
N SER A 89 -6.44 10.55 8.17
CA SER A 89 -6.04 9.28 8.77
C SER A 89 -6.65 9.14 10.15
N LEU A 90 -7.34 8.03 10.40
CA LEU A 90 -7.87 7.66 11.70
C LEU A 90 -7.22 6.34 12.12
N THR A 91 -6.73 6.28 13.34
CA THR A 91 -6.21 5.07 13.98
C THR A 91 -7.14 4.70 15.13
N VAL A 92 -7.70 3.50 15.07
CA VAL A 92 -8.52 2.90 16.11
C VAL A 92 -7.67 1.88 16.85
N GLN A 93 -7.53 2.04 18.15
CA GLN A 93 -6.82 1.11 19.02
C GLN A 93 -7.83 0.26 19.77
N PHE A 94 -7.56 -1.04 19.86
CA PHE A 94 -8.43 -2.04 20.50
C PHE A 94 -7.83 -2.52 21.81
N ASN A 95 -8.63 -3.18 22.62
CA ASN A 95 -8.16 -3.79 23.85
C ASN A 95 -7.14 -4.90 23.56
N GLN A 96 -6.21 -5.11 24.47
CA GLN A 96 -5.23 -6.17 24.34
C GLN A 96 -5.90 -7.55 24.34
N GLY A 97 -5.49 -8.40 23.39
CA GLY A 97 -6.00 -9.76 23.28
C GLY A 97 -7.21 -9.94 22.37
N THR A 98 -7.68 -8.87 21.72
CA THR A 98 -8.69 -8.96 20.68
C THR A 98 -8.13 -9.51 19.37
N ASP A 99 -9.01 -10.01 18.51
CA ASP A 99 -8.63 -10.49 17.18
C ASP A 99 -8.56 -9.32 16.19
N ALA A 100 -7.35 -9.00 15.73
CA ALA A 100 -7.11 -7.90 14.82
C ALA A 100 -7.85 -8.02 13.47
N ASP A 101 -8.18 -9.23 13.01
CA ASP A 101 -8.94 -9.44 11.79
C ASP A 101 -10.42 -9.11 12.01
N MET A 102 -10.99 -9.54 13.16
CA MET A 102 -12.36 -9.17 13.53
C MET A 102 -12.48 -7.68 13.82
N ASP A 103 -11.50 -7.07 14.49
CA ASP A 103 -11.44 -5.62 14.74
C ASP A 103 -11.45 -4.83 13.42
N THR A 104 -10.70 -5.32 12.42
CA THR A 104 -10.68 -4.73 11.08
C THR A 104 -12.04 -4.86 10.38
N VAL A 105 -12.68 -6.02 10.45
CA VAL A 105 -14.01 -6.25 9.88
C VAL A 105 -15.06 -5.36 10.55
N ASN A 106 -15.05 -5.26 11.86
CA ASN A 106 -15.97 -4.42 12.61
C ASN A 106 -15.79 -2.93 12.27
N THR A 107 -14.53 -2.47 12.18
CA THR A 107 -14.22 -1.11 11.75
C THR A 107 -14.67 -0.86 10.31
N GLN A 108 -14.38 -1.80 9.39
CA GLN A 108 -14.79 -1.69 7.98
C GLN A 108 -16.31 -1.59 7.83
N ASN A 109 -17.10 -2.34 8.61
CA ASN A 109 -18.54 -2.25 8.59
C ASN A 109 -19.04 -0.85 8.98
N ARG A 110 -18.41 -0.21 9.99
CA ARG A 110 -18.72 1.16 10.38
C ARG A 110 -18.31 2.18 9.33
N VAL A 111 -17.15 2.00 8.72
CA VAL A 111 -16.68 2.82 7.60
C VAL A 111 -17.65 2.77 6.42
N GLN A 112 -18.19 1.60 6.08
CA GLN A 112 -19.18 1.47 5.01
C GLN A 112 -20.49 2.24 5.33
N ALA A 113 -20.91 2.26 6.57
CA ALA A 113 -22.06 3.05 6.99
C ALA A 113 -21.82 4.56 6.89
N ALA A 114 -20.58 5.00 7.16
CA ALA A 114 -20.16 6.40 7.00
C ALA A 114 -20.07 6.83 5.55
N LEU A 115 -19.69 5.94 4.64
CA LEU A 115 -19.33 6.26 3.25
C LEU A 115 -20.41 7.03 2.50
N ALA A 116 -21.68 6.67 2.70
CA ALA A 116 -22.81 7.35 2.06
C ALA A 116 -23.02 8.81 2.50
N GLN A 117 -22.45 9.20 3.64
CA GLN A 117 -22.56 10.54 4.21
C GLN A 117 -21.36 11.44 3.87
N LEU A 118 -20.30 10.87 3.25
CA LEU A 118 -19.10 11.59 2.88
C LEU A 118 -19.30 12.38 1.58
N PRO A 119 -18.54 13.46 1.33
CA PRO A 119 -18.53 14.17 0.07
C PRO A 119 -18.27 13.23 -1.13
N ALA A 120 -18.89 13.53 -2.27
CA ALA A 120 -18.78 12.69 -3.48
C ALA A 120 -17.33 12.48 -3.95
N GLU A 121 -16.47 13.49 -3.78
CA GLU A 121 -15.05 13.40 -4.11
C GLU A 121 -14.31 12.40 -3.23
N VAL A 122 -14.65 12.33 -1.95
CA VAL A 122 -14.10 11.36 -0.99
C VAL A 122 -14.60 9.95 -1.31
N GLN A 123 -15.89 9.80 -1.65
CA GLN A 123 -16.45 8.53 -2.09
C GLN A 123 -15.78 8.02 -3.37
N ALA A 124 -15.44 8.92 -4.30
CA ALA A 124 -14.75 8.56 -5.55
C ALA A 124 -13.30 8.12 -5.33
N VAL A 125 -12.60 8.70 -4.36
CA VAL A 125 -11.25 8.27 -3.93
C VAL A 125 -11.33 6.93 -3.18
N GLY A 126 -12.39 6.76 -2.38
CA GLY A 126 -12.58 5.61 -1.52
C GLY A 126 -11.94 5.76 -0.15
N VAL A 127 -12.35 4.88 0.76
CA VAL A 127 -11.81 4.78 2.13
C VAL A 127 -11.14 3.43 2.28
N THR A 128 -9.89 3.42 2.71
CA THR A 128 -9.13 2.18 2.96
C THR A 128 -9.06 1.90 4.45
N THR A 129 -9.39 0.67 4.84
CA THR A 129 -9.26 0.19 6.20
C THR A 129 -8.23 -0.93 6.22
N THR A 130 -7.19 -0.78 7.02
CA THR A 130 -6.09 -1.74 7.12
C THR A 130 -5.75 -2.00 8.57
N LYS A 131 -5.48 -3.27 8.92
CA LYS A 131 -4.88 -3.53 10.21
C LYS A 131 -3.46 -2.96 10.21
N SER A 132 -3.11 -2.28 11.27
CA SER A 132 -1.73 -1.89 11.50
C SER A 132 -1.01 -3.14 11.99
N SER A 133 -0.32 -3.81 11.10
CA SER A 133 0.58 -4.90 11.50
C SER A 133 1.73 -4.31 12.31
N GLY A 134 2.18 -5.09 13.28
CA GLY A 134 3.16 -4.77 14.30
C GLY A 134 4.40 -3.94 13.88
N ASP A 135 5.44 -3.99 14.68
CA ASP A 135 6.66 -3.22 14.48
C ASP A 135 7.27 -3.40 13.08
N MET A 136 7.78 -2.31 12.52
CA MET A 136 8.57 -2.37 11.28
C MET A 136 9.80 -3.25 11.53
N ALA A 137 9.86 -4.36 10.80
CA ALA A 137 10.95 -5.33 10.95
C ALA A 137 12.17 -4.98 10.10
N MET A 138 11.92 -4.43 8.91
CA MET A 138 12.97 -4.07 7.97
C MET A 138 12.56 -2.84 7.17
N VAL A 139 13.51 -1.95 6.93
CA VAL A 139 13.34 -0.85 5.96
C VAL A 139 14.45 -0.96 4.93
N PHE A 140 14.07 -0.96 3.67
CA PHE A 140 15.02 -0.88 2.57
C PHE A 140 14.66 0.26 1.62
N SER A 141 15.62 0.69 0.85
CA SER A 141 15.44 1.72 -0.16
C SER A 141 16.02 1.31 -1.49
N LEU A 142 15.42 1.77 -2.58
CA LEU A 142 16.01 1.77 -3.91
C LEU A 142 16.61 3.14 -4.19
N ASN A 143 17.79 3.15 -4.74
CA ASN A 143 18.54 4.36 -5.08
C ASN A 143 19.23 4.23 -6.44
N SER A 144 19.51 5.38 -7.04
CA SER A 144 20.29 5.53 -8.26
C SER A 144 21.52 6.36 -7.92
N PRO A 145 22.70 5.72 -7.71
CA PRO A 145 23.91 6.41 -7.29
C PRO A 145 24.35 7.52 -8.24
N ASP A 146 24.21 7.33 -9.54
CA ASP A 146 24.56 8.33 -10.55
C ASP A 146 23.43 9.33 -10.83
N GLY A 147 22.22 9.07 -10.29
CA GLY A 147 21.05 9.93 -10.46
C GLY A 147 20.35 9.75 -11.80
N THR A 148 20.53 8.60 -12.44
CA THR A 148 19.88 8.26 -13.72
C THR A 148 18.35 8.17 -13.57
N TYR A 149 17.89 7.67 -12.41
CA TYR A 149 16.46 7.45 -12.10
C TYR A 149 16.02 8.30 -10.93
N ASP A 150 14.86 8.94 -11.07
CA ASP A 150 14.22 9.66 -9.99
C ASP A 150 13.49 8.72 -9.00
N SER A 151 13.09 9.24 -7.84
CA SER A 151 12.40 8.48 -6.80
C SER A 151 11.06 7.90 -7.26
N THR A 152 10.38 8.56 -8.21
CA THR A 152 9.12 8.11 -8.78
C THR A 152 9.31 6.87 -9.67
N PHE A 153 10.37 6.88 -10.50
CA PHE A 153 10.74 5.72 -11.30
C PHE A 153 11.12 4.53 -10.41
N LEU A 154 11.97 4.77 -9.39
CA LEU A 154 12.41 3.71 -8.48
C LEU A 154 11.23 3.06 -7.75
N LYS A 155 10.28 3.87 -7.28
CA LYS A 155 9.06 3.36 -6.64
C LYS A 155 8.20 2.57 -7.63
N ASN A 156 7.97 3.11 -8.82
CA ASN A 156 7.16 2.45 -9.85
C ASN A 156 7.77 1.10 -10.28
N TYR A 157 9.09 1.06 -10.43
CA TYR A 157 9.81 -0.19 -10.71
C TYR A 157 9.57 -1.22 -9.60
N ALA A 158 9.76 -0.84 -8.34
CA ALA A 158 9.54 -1.74 -7.21
C ALA A 158 8.10 -2.25 -7.17
N THR A 159 7.12 -1.35 -7.32
CA THR A 159 5.69 -1.71 -7.28
C THR A 159 5.35 -2.74 -8.36
N ASN A 160 5.89 -2.60 -9.57
CA ASN A 160 5.56 -3.48 -10.70
C ASN A 160 6.33 -4.80 -10.70
N TYR A 161 7.55 -4.84 -10.18
CA TYR A 161 8.44 -6.01 -10.34
C TYR A 161 8.84 -6.69 -9.03
N MET A 162 8.76 -6.00 -7.89
CA MET A 162 9.29 -6.53 -6.63
C MET A 162 8.21 -6.78 -5.57
N MET A 163 7.20 -5.90 -5.48
CA MET A 163 6.28 -5.89 -4.34
C MET A 163 5.45 -7.16 -4.21
N ASP A 164 5.00 -7.74 -5.30
CA ASP A 164 4.20 -8.97 -5.26
C ASP A 164 5.03 -10.15 -4.73
N ALA A 165 6.29 -10.26 -5.14
CA ALA A 165 7.19 -11.29 -4.65
C ALA A 165 7.49 -11.13 -3.15
N ILE A 166 7.66 -9.89 -2.66
CA ILE A 166 7.89 -9.59 -1.25
C ILE A 166 6.64 -9.86 -0.41
N LYS A 167 5.47 -9.39 -0.88
CA LYS A 167 4.18 -9.59 -0.18
C LYS A 167 3.77 -11.07 -0.09
N ALA A 168 4.25 -11.91 -1.03
CA ALA A 168 3.98 -13.35 -1.03
C ALA A 168 4.83 -14.15 -0.02
N ILE A 169 5.86 -13.55 0.59
CA ILE A 169 6.70 -14.22 1.56
C ILE A 169 5.90 -14.50 2.84
N LYS A 170 5.91 -15.75 3.29
CA LYS A 170 5.28 -16.14 4.56
C LYS A 170 5.87 -15.34 5.72
N GLY A 171 5.00 -14.73 6.52
CA GLY A 171 5.39 -13.90 7.66
C GLY A 171 5.44 -12.40 7.36
N VAL A 172 5.41 -11.97 6.11
CA VAL A 172 5.23 -10.55 5.76
C VAL A 172 3.78 -10.17 5.98
N GLY A 173 3.53 -9.19 6.83
CA GLY A 173 2.19 -8.69 7.15
C GLY A 173 1.76 -7.57 6.21
N SER A 174 2.62 -6.58 6.02
CA SER A 174 2.39 -5.47 5.10
C SER A 174 3.70 -4.86 4.60
N VAL A 175 3.64 -4.23 3.45
CA VAL A 175 4.73 -3.41 2.92
C VAL A 175 4.20 -1.99 2.73
N GLN A 176 4.77 -1.05 3.46
CA GLN A 176 4.48 0.37 3.30
C GLN A 176 5.48 0.98 2.32
N GLU A 177 4.97 1.59 1.28
CA GLU A 177 5.75 2.19 0.20
C GLU A 177 5.84 3.70 0.41
N PHE A 178 7.05 4.26 0.43
CA PHE A 178 7.32 5.68 0.58
C PHE A 178 7.83 6.25 -0.74
N GLY A 179 7.16 7.28 -1.23
CA GLY A 179 7.42 7.91 -2.51
C GLY A 179 6.11 8.19 -3.24
N SER A 180 6.19 8.79 -4.41
CA SER A 180 5.03 9.14 -5.21
C SER A 180 4.87 8.21 -6.41
N ASP A 181 3.63 7.93 -6.78
CA ASP A 181 3.30 7.25 -8.03
C ASP A 181 3.38 8.21 -9.22
N TYR A 182 3.48 7.67 -10.44
CA TYR A 182 3.30 8.47 -11.63
C TYR A 182 1.85 8.95 -11.79
N ALA A 183 1.70 10.17 -12.26
CA ALA A 183 0.41 10.73 -12.66
C ALA A 183 0.55 11.61 -13.90
N MET A 184 -0.53 11.74 -14.65
CA MET A 184 -0.64 12.76 -15.67
C MET A 184 -0.89 14.10 -14.99
N ARG A 185 0.07 15.03 -15.09
CA ARG A 185 0.02 16.37 -14.50
C ARG A 185 -0.48 17.35 -15.55
N ILE A 186 -1.57 18.04 -15.23
CA ILE A 186 -2.19 19.04 -16.10
C ILE A 186 -2.08 20.39 -15.38
N TRP A 187 -1.17 21.21 -15.86
CA TRP A 187 -0.92 22.55 -15.32
C TRP A 187 -1.72 23.56 -16.09
N LEU A 188 -2.85 23.98 -15.54
CA LEU A 188 -3.73 24.98 -16.14
C LEU A 188 -3.08 26.35 -16.12
N ASP A 189 -3.24 27.11 -17.22
CA ASP A 189 -2.81 28.50 -17.35
C ASP A 189 -4.02 29.43 -17.15
N PRO A 190 -4.13 30.13 -16.00
CA PRO A 190 -5.28 30.95 -15.71
C PRO A 190 -5.50 32.10 -16.72
N ALA A 191 -4.40 32.66 -17.24
CA ALA A 191 -4.49 33.77 -18.21
C ALA A 191 -5.07 33.31 -19.55
N LYS A 192 -4.60 32.14 -20.04
CA LYS A 192 -5.14 31.53 -21.26
C LYS A 192 -6.60 31.12 -21.08
N MET A 193 -6.94 30.52 -19.92
CA MET A 193 -8.32 30.14 -19.59
C MET A 193 -9.25 31.36 -19.61
N GLN A 194 -8.84 32.45 -18.97
CA GLN A 194 -9.62 33.70 -18.95
C GLN A 194 -9.81 34.26 -20.36
N ASN A 195 -8.76 34.34 -21.16
CA ASN A 195 -8.80 34.86 -22.53
C ASN A 195 -9.69 34.03 -23.46
N LEU A 196 -9.77 32.72 -23.23
CA LEU A 196 -10.54 31.78 -24.03
C LEU A 196 -11.93 31.47 -23.42
N GLY A 197 -12.27 32.10 -22.31
CA GLY A 197 -13.56 31.95 -21.62
C GLY A 197 -13.79 30.49 -21.16
N VAL A 198 -12.75 29.84 -20.60
CA VAL A 198 -12.80 28.46 -20.13
C VAL A 198 -12.73 28.41 -18.60
N THR A 199 -13.59 27.62 -17.98
CA THR A 199 -13.64 27.40 -16.54
C THR A 199 -12.95 26.08 -16.16
N ILE A 200 -12.51 25.98 -14.91
CA ILE A 200 -11.94 24.72 -14.36
C ILE A 200 -12.96 23.59 -14.43
N SER A 201 -14.23 23.90 -14.21
CA SER A 201 -15.31 22.92 -14.28
C SER A 201 -15.47 22.31 -15.68
N GLU A 202 -15.39 23.14 -16.73
CA GLU A 202 -15.43 22.66 -18.12
C GLU A 202 -14.23 21.76 -18.44
N VAL A 203 -13.03 22.14 -18.01
CA VAL A 203 -11.84 21.30 -18.18
C VAL A 203 -11.99 19.96 -17.47
N THR A 204 -12.43 19.98 -16.22
CA THR A 204 -12.64 18.75 -15.43
C THR A 204 -13.70 17.85 -16.04
N ALA A 205 -14.81 18.43 -16.51
CA ALA A 205 -15.87 17.68 -17.18
C ALA A 205 -15.38 17.06 -18.50
N ALA A 206 -14.61 17.79 -19.29
CA ALA A 206 -14.03 17.30 -20.54
C ALA A 206 -13.07 16.13 -20.32
N ILE A 207 -12.18 16.24 -19.31
CA ILE A 207 -11.27 15.15 -18.94
C ILE A 207 -12.05 13.93 -18.48
N LYS A 208 -13.01 14.09 -17.56
CA LYS A 208 -13.85 12.99 -17.07
C LYS A 208 -14.63 12.33 -18.19
N GLY A 209 -15.16 13.10 -19.14
CA GLY A 209 -15.97 12.60 -20.24
C GLY A 209 -15.20 11.87 -21.33
N GLN A 210 -13.92 12.23 -21.55
CA GLN A 210 -13.11 11.65 -22.63
C GLN A 210 -12.05 10.64 -22.14
N ASN A 211 -11.72 10.65 -20.86
CA ASN A 211 -10.80 9.67 -20.26
C ASN A 211 -11.59 8.53 -19.60
N LEU A 212 -12.47 7.90 -20.36
CA LEU A 212 -13.31 6.79 -19.91
C LEU A 212 -12.85 5.46 -20.53
N GLN A 213 -12.98 4.41 -19.75
CA GLN A 213 -12.93 3.06 -20.30
C GLN A 213 -14.35 2.56 -20.44
N ALA A 214 -14.86 2.55 -21.68
CA ALA A 214 -16.19 2.06 -21.99
C ALA A 214 -16.11 0.66 -22.60
N ALA A 215 -17.04 -0.20 -22.23
CA ALA A 215 -17.25 -1.46 -22.91
C ALA A 215 -18.15 -1.21 -24.13
N ALA A 216 -17.61 -1.41 -25.34
CA ALA A 216 -18.33 -1.14 -26.58
C ALA A 216 -19.26 -2.30 -27.01
N GLY A 217 -19.21 -3.42 -26.30
CA GLY A 217 -19.98 -4.62 -26.67
C GLY A 217 -19.40 -5.38 -27.86
N THR A 218 -20.25 -6.18 -28.47
CA THR A 218 -19.91 -7.01 -29.65
C THR A 218 -20.90 -6.74 -30.77
N VAL A 219 -20.40 -6.67 -31.98
CA VAL A 219 -21.27 -6.66 -33.21
C VAL A 219 -21.58 -8.10 -33.57
N GLY A 220 -22.84 -8.36 -33.89
CA GLY A 220 -23.31 -9.71 -34.29
C GLY A 220 -23.77 -10.58 -33.12
N GLN A 221 -24.04 -10.00 -31.95
CA GLN A 221 -24.62 -10.72 -30.82
C GLN A 221 -26.14 -10.95 -31.06
N ASN A 222 -26.61 -12.15 -30.78
CA ASN A 222 -28.04 -12.46 -30.88
C ASN A 222 -28.89 -11.64 -29.88
N PRO A 223 -30.16 -11.27 -30.27
CA PRO A 223 -30.86 -11.63 -31.49
C PRO A 223 -30.49 -10.79 -32.71
N THR A 224 -30.18 -11.41 -33.83
CA THR A 224 -29.90 -10.78 -35.13
C THR A 224 -31.00 -11.07 -36.12
N ASN A 225 -31.27 -10.16 -37.07
CA ASN A 225 -32.28 -10.35 -38.12
C ASN A 225 -31.78 -11.23 -39.28
N GLY A 226 -30.77 -12.07 -39.09
CA GLY A 226 -30.21 -12.97 -40.09
C GLY A 226 -29.19 -13.94 -39.50
N GLU A 227 -28.77 -14.92 -40.28
CA GLU A 227 -27.68 -15.83 -39.89
C GLU A 227 -26.35 -15.08 -39.88
N GLN A 228 -25.81 -14.86 -38.70
CA GLN A 228 -24.51 -14.23 -38.52
C GLN A 228 -23.52 -15.28 -38.02
N ALA A 229 -22.51 -15.56 -38.86
CA ALA A 229 -21.53 -16.62 -38.59
C ALA A 229 -20.45 -16.20 -37.57
N PHE A 230 -20.27 -14.89 -37.34
CA PHE A 230 -19.21 -14.36 -36.50
C PHE A 230 -19.67 -13.22 -35.60
N GLN A 231 -19.13 -13.20 -34.37
CA GLN A 231 -19.26 -12.08 -33.45
C GLN A 231 -17.91 -11.36 -33.38
N TYR A 232 -17.92 -10.04 -33.50
CA TYR A 232 -16.72 -9.20 -33.43
C TYR A 232 -16.78 -8.31 -32.17
N PRO A 233 -15.88 -8.51 -31.19
CA PRO A 233 -15.77 -7.58 -30.06
C PRO A 233 -15.26 -6.23 -30.57
N ILE A 234 -15.96 -5.15 -30.21
CA ILE A 234 -15.51 -3.80 -30.51
C ILE A 234 -14.47 -3.39 -29.45
N LYS A 235 -13.24 -3.14 -29.89
CA LYS A 235 -12.20 -2.58 -29.03
C LYS A 235 -12.21 -1.06 -29.21
N ILE A 236 -12.60 -0.34 -28.15
CA ILE A 236 -12.44 1.13 -28.07
C ILE A 236 -11.07 1.40 -27.44
N GLU A 237 -10.40 2.47 -27.88
CA GLU A 237 -9.28 3.02 -27.12
C GLU A 237 -9.77 3.35 -25.72
N GLY A 238 -9.10 2.78 -24.72
CA GLY A 238 -9.46 2.94 -23.32
C GLY A 238 -9.04 4.29 -22.75
N ARG A 239 -8.57 4.26 -21.50
CA ARG A 239 -8.04 5.47 -20.86
C ARG A 239 -6.87 6.04 -21.64
N LEU A 240 -6.80 7.35 -21.72
CA LEU A 240 -5.69 8.06 -22.31
C LEU A 240 -4.40 7.81 -21.51
N VAL A 241 -3.28 7.60 -22.21
CA VAL A 241 -2.01 7.19 -21.60
C VAL A 241 -0.92 8.22 -21.82
N THR A 242 -0.92 8.93 -22.98
CA THR A 242 0.15 9.85 -23.32
C THR A 242 -0.23 11.33 -23.14
N PRO A 243 0.73 12.22 -22.87
CA PRO A 243 0.49 13.65 -22.80
C PRO A 243 -0.19 14.22 -24.06
N GLU A 244 0.14 13.68 -25.24
CA GLU A 244 -0.43 14.09 -26.51
C GLU A 244 -1.92 13.73 -26.60
N GLN A 245 -2.29 12.53 -26.17
CA GLN A 245 -3.69 12.11 -26.12
C GLN A 245 -4.50 13.02 -25.19
N PHE A 246 -3.98 13.30 -23.99
CA PHE A 246 -4.60 14.25 -23.06
C PHE A 246 -4.67 15.65 -23.65
N GLY A 247 -3.61 16.08 -24.35
CA GLY A 247 -3.57 17.39 -25.01
C GLY A 247 -4.67 17.59 -26.06
N ASN A 248 -5.09 16.53 -26.70
CA ASN A 248 -6.12 16.54 -27.73
C ASN A 248 -7.56 16.42 -27.19
N ILE A 249 -7.75 16.35 -25.87
CA ILE A 249 -9.09 16.42 -25.26
C ILE A 249 -9.78 17.72 -25.70
N ALA A 250 -10.95 17.60 -26.28
CA ALA A 250 -11.78 18.75 -26.68
C ALA A 250 -12.51 19.30 -25.44
N ILE A 251 -12.26 20.56 -25.10
CA ILE A 251 -12.93 21.23 -23.97
C ILE A 251 -14.23 21.90 -24.47
N LYS A 252 -14.15 22.64 -25.56
CA LYS A 252 -15.25 23.47 -26.04
C LYS A 252 -15.16 23.67 -27.54
N SER A 253 -16.30 23.76 -28.20
CA SER A 253 -16.38 24.18 -29.60
C SER A 253 -17.08 25.51 -29.68
N SER A 254 -16.44 26.50 -30.30
CA SER A 254 -17.00 27.84 -30.54
C SER A 254 -16.62 28.32 -31.92
N ASN A 255 -17.60 28.85 -32.67
CA ASN A 255 -17.41 29.40 -34.03
C ASN A 255 -16.65 28.45 -34.99
N GLY A 256 -16.94 27.14 -34.92
CA GLY A 256 -16.30 26.14 -35.78
C GLY A 256 -14.85 25.80 -35.40
N LYS A 257 -14.30 26.36 -34.32
CA LYS A 257 -12.98 26.01 -33.77
C LYS A 257 -13.15 25.17 -32.51
N VAL A 258 -12.44 24.05 -32.45
CA VAL A 258 -12.38 23.18 -31.27
C VAL A 258 -11.21 23.64 -30.42
N LEU A 259 -11.48 23.94 -29.15
CA LEU A 259 -10.47 24.24 -28.15
C LEU A 259 -10.05 22.98 -27.45
N HIS A 260 -8.76 22.70 -27.44
CA HIS A 260 -8.19 21.53 -26.84
C HIS A 260 -7.51 21.83 -25.50
N LEU A 261 -7.29 20.80 -24.67
CA LEU A 261 -6.65 20.94 -23.37
C LEU A 261 -5.23 21.52 -23.46
N LYS A 262 -4.48 21.19 -24.51
CA LYS A 262 -3.13 21.74 -24.77
C LYS A 262 -3.11 23.25 -24.97
N ASP A 263 -4.24 23.86 -25.35
CA ASP A 263 -4.33 25.32 -25.63
C ASP A 263 -4.38 26.11 -24.30
N VAL A 264 -4.84 25.48 -23.22
CA VAL A 264 -5.02 26.11 -21.90
C VAL A 264 -4.16 25.48 -20.81
N ALA A 265 -3.41 24.39 -21.11
CA ALA A 265 -2.63 23.66 -20.12
C ALA A 265 -1.31 23.15 -20.67
N ARG A 266 -0.34 22.97 -19.77
CA ARG A 266 0.86 22.16 -19.98
C ARG A 266 0.60 20.78 -19.40
N ILE A 267 0.87 19.73 -20.18
CA ILE A 267 0.59 18.35 -19.83
C ILE A 267 1.89 17.57 -19.83
N GLN A 268 2.15 16.86 -18.76
CA GLN A 268 3.36 16.05 -18.60
C GLN A 268 3.14 14.89 -17.63
N ILE A 269 3.91 13.83 -17.78
CA ILE A 269 4.00 12.76 -16.78
C ILE A 269 4.90 13.26 -15.66
N GLY A 270 4.51 13.02 -14.41
CA GLY A 270 5.29 13.40 -13.24
C GLY A 270 4.77 12.72 -11.98
N ALA A 271 5.32 13.09 -10.83
CA ALA A 271 4.88 12.54 -9.56
C ALA A 271 3.42 12.96 -9.24
N LYS A 272 2.63 12.05 -8.69
CA LYS A 272 1.26 12.28 -8.25
C LYS A 272 1.19 13.34 -7.14
N GLY A 273 2.17 13.35 -6.24
CA GLY A 273 2.32 14.34 -5.16
C GLY A 273 3.80 14.66 -4.95
N TYR A 274 4.07 15.82 -4.38
CA TYR A 274 5.41 16.30 -4.02
C TYR A 274 5.53 16.57 -2.52
N ASP A 275 4.57 16.12 -1.73
CA ASP A 275 4.48 16.41 -0.30
C ASP A 275 5.47 15.59 0.53
N PHE A 276 5.93 14.46 -0.01
CA PHE A 276 6.84 13.57 0.66
C PHE A 276 8.04 13.22 -0.25
N ILE A 277 9.24 13.47 0.24
CA ILE A 277 10.50 13.15 -0.42
C ILE A 277 11.35 12.34 0.55
N ALA A 278 11.61 11.07 0.21
CA ALA A 278 12.58 10.26 0.94
C ALA A 278 13.99 10.54 0.40
N LYS A 279 14.96 10.74 1.31
CA LYS A 279 16.36 10.94 0.95
C LYS A 279 17.25 10.01 1.76
N SER A 280 18.27 9.47 1.10
CA SER A 280 19.37 8.76 1.71
C SER A 280 20.68 9.30 1.15
N ALA A 281 21.63 9.66 2.04
CA ALA A 281 22.91 10.29 1.66
C ALA A 281 22.74 11.49 0.69
N HIS A 282 21.76 12.36 0.97
CA HIS A 282 21.39 13.55 0.19
C HIS A 282 20.79 13.28 -1.21
N LYS A 283 20.59 12.02 -1.60
CA LYS A 283 19.93 11.65 -2.87
C LYS A 283 18.51 11.20 -2.62
N GLU A 284 17.62 11.43 -3.59
CA GLU A 284 16.26 10.94 -3.54
C GLU A 284 16.22 9.42 -3.70
N VAL A 285 15.39 8.78 -2.90
CA VAL A 285 15.24 7.32 -2.88
C VAL A 285 13.76 6.94 -2.82
N ALA A 286 13.43 5.74 -3.25
CA ALA A 286 12.17 5.12 -2.92
C ALA A 286 12.36 4.22 -1.69
N GLY A 287 11.59 4.45 -0.65
CA GLY A 287 11.69 3.72 0.62
C GLY A 287 10.55 2.69 0.76
N PHE A 288 10.86 1.59 1.46
CA PHE A 288 9.90 0.51 1.70
C PHE A 288 10.07 -0.02 3.10
N ALA A 289 9.01 -0.01 3.90
CA ALA A 289 9.02 -0.59 5.22
C ALA A 289 8.19 -1.87 5.26
N ILE A 290 8.79 -2.92 5.77
CA ILE A 290 8.17 -4.24 5.90
C ILE A 290 7.77 -4.43 7.35
N SER A 291 6.50 -4.72 7.58
CA SER A 291 5.97 -5.15 8.87
C SER A 291 5.63 -6.63 8.82
N LEU A 292 5.84 -7.33 9.92
CA LEU A 292 5.58 -8.76 10.04
C LEU A 292 4.13 -9.05 10.42
N GLN A 293 3.69 -10.26 10.13
CA GLN A 293 2.49 -10.83 10.75
C GLN A 293 2.74 -11.07 12.24
N ASN A 294 1.68 -11.03 13.03
CA ASN A 294 1.80 -11.06 14.49
C ASN A 294 2.52 -12.31 15.06
N ASP A 295 2.41 -13.44 14.39
CA ASP A 295 2.97 -14.74 14.78
C ASP A 295 4.16 -15.17 13.91
N ALA A 296 4.70 -14.28 13.10
CA ALA A 296 5.78 -14.60 12.18
C ALA A 296 7.13 -14.72 12.89
N ASN A 297 7.95 -15.65 12.41
CA ASN A 297 9.36 -15.72 12.78
C ASN A 297 10.13 -14.58 12.07
N ALA A 298 10.51 -13.56 12.84
CA ALA A 298 11.17 -12.36 12.30
C ALA A 298 12.48 -12.69 11.56
N LEU A 299 13.33 -13.53 12.13
CA LEU A 299 14.63 -13.91 11.55
C LEU A 299 14.46 -14.60 10.19
N GLU A 300 13.59 -15.61 10.15
CA GLU A 300 13.32 -16.35 8.92
C GLU A 300 12.68 -15.48 7.85
N THR A 301 11.70 -14.67 8.23
CA THR A 301 11.00 -13.77 7.28
C THR A 301 11.96 -12.73 6.70
N ILE A 302 12.77 -12.07 7.54
CA ILE A 302 13.75 -11.08 7.07
C ILE A 302 14.82 -11.74 6.17
N ALA A 303 15.29 -12.94 6.51
CA ALA A 303 16.23 -13.68 5.67
C ALA A 303 15.64 -14.01 4.30
N ASN A 304 14.37 -14.43 4.25
CA ASN A 304 13.67 -14.70 3.00
C ASN A 304 13.44 -13.41 2.18
N VAL A 305 13.13 -12.28 2.83
CA VAL A 305 13.04 -10.98 2.15
C VAL A 305 14.37 -10.59 1.54
N LYS A 306 15.47 -10.67 2.27
CA LYS A 306 16.82 -10.38 1.75
C LYS A 306 17.16 -11.25 0.53
N LYS A 307 16.84 -12.55 0.60
CA LYS A 307 17.04 -13.46 -0.53
C LYS A 307 16.27 -13.02 -1.77
N VAL A 308 15.01 -12.62 -1.62
CA VAL A 308 14.20 -12.10 -2.74
C VAL A 308 14.78 -10.80 -3.27
N LEU A 309 15.22 -9.87 -2.40
CA LEU A 309 15.88 -8.64 -2.82
C LEU A 309 17.17 -8.91 -3.60
N ASP A 310 18.00 -9.86 -3.14
CA ASP A 310 19.22 -10.28 -3.82
C ASP A 310 18.93 -10.92 -5.20
N GLU A 311 17.88 -11.72 -5.30
CA GLU A 311 17.46 -12.31 -6.57
C GLU A 311 16.96 -11.25 -7.55
N GLN A 312 16.12 -10.33 -7.09
CA GLN A 312 15.57 -9.24 -7.90
C GLN A 312 16.65 -8.24 -8.33
N SER A 313 17.64 -7.99 -7.48
CA SER A 313 18.73 -7.05 -7.79
C SER A 313 19.54 -7.44 -9.02
N LYS A 314 19.60 -8.72 -9.37
CA LYS A 314 20.28 -9.22 -10.57
C LYS A 314 19.61 -8.75 -11.87
N SER A 315 18.34 -8.37 -11.80
CA SER A 315 17.53 -7.89 -12.94
C SER A 315 17.35 -6.37 -12.93
N PHE A 316 18.03 -5.66 -12.05
CA PHE A 316 17.92 -4.20 -11.97
C PHE A 316 18.48 -3.53 -13.21
N PRO A 317 17.87 -2.44 -13.67
CA PRO A 317 18.47 -1.57 -14.65
C PRO A 317 19.84 -1.06 -14.20
N PRO A 318 20.73 -0.70 -15.13
CA PRO A 318 22.01 -0.06 -14.77
C PRO A 318 21.80 1.14 -13.85
N ASP A 319 22.70 1.35 -12.88
CA ASP A 319 22.64 2.41 -11.87
C ASP A 319 21.48 2.28 -10.85
N MET A 320 20.78 1.15 -10.79
CA MET A 320 19.82 0.92 -9.72
C MET A 320 20.40 -0.03 -8.68
N GLN A 321 20.26 0.33 -7.41
CA GLN A 321 20.73 -0.46 -6.27
C GLN A 321 19.71 -0.44 -5.15
N TYR A 322 19.72 -1.47 -4.29
CA TYR A 322 18.97 -1.44 -3.05
C TYR A 322 19.90 -1.33 -1.84
N ASN A 323 19.43 -0.67 -0.79
CA ASN A 323 20.12 -0.58 0.48
C ASN A 323 19.16 -0.92 1.63
N VAL A 324 19.61 -1.75 2.55
CA VAL A 324 18.89 -2.01 3.79
C VAL A 324 19.24 -0.89 4.77
N VAL A 325 18.23 -0.11 5.16
CA VAL A 325 18.38 1.07 6.03
C VAL A 325 18.19 0.67 7.50
N VAL A 326 17.17 -0.13 7.77
CA VAL A 326 16.87 -0.66 9.10
C VAL A 326 16.73 -2.18 9.00
N ASP A 327 17.43 -2.86 9.86
CA ASP A 327 17.45 -4.30 9.93
C ASP A 327 17.38 -4.74 11.40
N ASN A 328 16.20 -5.16 11.81
CA ASN A 328 15.99 -5.62 13.18
C ASN A 328 16.58 -7.02 13.43
N ASP A 329 16.97 -7.75 12.37
CA ASP A 329 17.64 -9.05 12.47
C ASP A 329 18.98 -8.96 13.21
N ASN A 330 19.80 -7.95 12.90
CA ASN A 330 21.10 -7.73 13.57
C ASN A 330 20.97 -7.55 15.08
N VAL A 331 19.90 -6.91 15.55
CA VAL A 331 19.65 -6.72 16.98
C VAL A 331 19.22 -8.01 17.65
N VAL A 332 18.33 -8.76 17.02
CA VAL A 332 17.80 -10.03 17.54
C VAL A 332 18.89 -11.12 17.53
N SER A 333 19.61 -11.28 16.42
CA SER A 333 20.67 -12.28 16.30
C SER A 333 21.83 -12.02 17.25
N THR A 334 22.21 -10.75 17.46
CA THR A 334 23.26 -10.35 18.40
C THR A 334 22.83 -10.61 19.85
N SER A 335 21.56 -10.32 20.18
CA SER A 335 21.02 -10.56 21.51
C SER A 335 20.91 -12.04 21.83
N THR A 336 20.45 -12.84 20.86
CA THR A 336 20.33 -14.31 21.00
C THR A 336 21.70 -14.96 21.15
N LYS A 337 22.69 -14.56 20.34
CA LYS A 337 24.08 -15.05 20.47
C LYS A 337 24.69 -14.68 21.83
N LYS A 338 24.45 -13.46 22.33
CA LYS A 338 24.91 -13.07 23.67
C LYS A 338 24.23 -13.86 24.77
N ALA A 339 22.92 -14.09 24.69
CA ALA A 339 22.19 -14.88 25.67
C ALA A 339 22.72 -16.33 25.76
N VAL A 340 23.01 -16.95 24.61
CA VAL A 340 23.65 -18.28 24.56
C VAL A 340 25.06 -18.27 25.15
N TYR A 341 25.83 -17.18 25.00
CA TYR A 341 27.19 -17.06 25.54
C TYR A 341 27.22 -16.89 27.07
N TYR A 342 26.15 -16.38 27.69
CA TYR A 342 26.05 -16.17 29.15
C TYR A 342 25.45 -17.39 29.87
N THR A 343 24.99 -18.43 29.15
CA THR A 343 24.42 -19.65 29.72
C THR A 343 25.42 -20.85 29.72
N HIS A 344 26.68 -20.63 29.35
CA HIS A 344 27.77 -21.63 29.44
C HIS A 344 28.82 -21.22 30.45
#